data_f8757824f4b721152d2f77b74a1905e5
#
_entry.id   f8757824f4b721152d2f77b74a1905e5
#
_cell.length_a   1.000
_cell.length_b   1.000
_cell.length_c   1.000
_cell.angle_alpha   90.00
_cell.angle_beta   90.00
_cell.angle_gamma   90.00
#
_symmetry.space_group_name_H-M   'P 1'
#
loop_
_entity.id
_entity.type
_entity.pdbx_description
1 polymer ?
#
loop_
_entity_poly.entity_id
_entity_poly.type
_entity_poly.pdbx_seq_one_letter_code
_entity_poly.pdbx_strand_id
1 'polypeptide(L)'
;MTTSRRSFLASLAGTAVPLLGAPAGLIRGIDRSILWHGRETGKTWFHPRACRIPGARPTLLMTLQQITGSDVFHHVHWSESRDLAATWSEPRPIPGLGRRPTPDGLEEGTCDVVPEYHARTRCVLAMGHNVYYDKTGKLARPDTERWPVYVVRNSAGRWGALKKLHWDNPEASAMYTSNCSQRVTLENGDILVPLSFGPLGRRDRGVCTVRCTFDGVDLKIVESGNVHRNPVKRGLLEPSLARHGVRYFMTIRAEDDRGYVTASSDGLHWAEKQPWCWDDGEPLTLSTTQQRWLPHSDGLFLTYTRKDPTNLNVPRWRVPIFVSQVDPRKLCLIRSTEKIVFPLEGDGVHHAESVPFLGNFHTTAISPRQSIVTTCETILKTFGGNTLQARIEWSRPNRDIRDS
;
A
#
# COMPACT_ATOMS: atom_id res chain seq x y z
N MET A 1 43.02 -65.97 47.56
CA MET A 1 42.54 -64.73 48.11
C MET A 1 42.20 -63.78 46.93
N THR A 2 41.03 -63.78 46.50
CA THR A 2 40.55 -63.02 45.32
C THR A 2 39.56 -61.94 45.77
N THR A 3 39.99 -60.68 45.65
CA THR A 3 39.18 -59.52 45.98
C THR A 3 38.44 -59.01 44.75
N SER A 4 37.09 -59.09 44.78
CA SER A 4 36.20 -58.60 43.76
C SER A 4 36.03 -57.07 43.91
N ARG A 5 36.32 -56.33 42.82
CA ARG A 5 35.92 -54.88 42.69
C ARG A 5 34.51 -54.75 42.05
N ARG A 6 33.55 -54.27 42.82
CA ARG A 6 32.26 -53.85 42.30
C ARG A 6 32.35 -52.42 41.75
N SER A 7 32.11 -52.24 40.43
CA SER A 7 31.97 -50.94 39.78
C SER A 7 30.54 -50.42 39.99
N PHE A 8 30.42 -49.23 40.56
CA PHE A 8 29.18 -48.47 40.62
C PHE A 8 29.05 -47.65 39.33
N LEU A 9 28.07 -47.97 38.50
CA LEU A 9 27.62 -47.14 37.40
C LEU A 9 26.53 -46.16 37.95
N ALA A 10 26.91 -44.88 38.03
CA ALA A 10 25.96 -43.82 38.31
C ALA A 10 25.25 -43.41 36.99
N SER A 11 23.97 -43.67 36.91
CA SER A 11 23.10 -43.23 35.81
C SER A 11 22.78 -41.73 35.97
N LEU A 12 23.36 -40.89 35.12
CA LEU A 12 22.99 -39.50 34.98
C LEU A 12 21.71 -39.42 34.14
N ALA A 13 20.56 -39.26 34.78
CA ALA A 13 19.33 -38.90 34.15
C ALA A 13 19.39 -37.40 33.73
N GLY A 14 19.74 -37.15 32.47
CA GLY A 14 19.65 -35.84 31.88
C GLY A 14 18.21 -35.41 31.72
N THR A 15 17.74 -34.44 32.50
CA THR A 15 16.48 -33.74 32.30
C THR A 15 16.58 -32.94 30.98
N ALA A 16 15.94 -33.42 29.94
CA ALA A 16 15.72 -32.64 28.70
C ALA A 16 14.88 -31.41 29.03
N VAL A 17 15.51 -30.24 29.06
CA VAL A 17 14.79 -28.96 29.07
C VAL A 17 14.08 -28.84 27.72
N PRO A 18 12.75 -28.68 27.67
CA PRO A 18 12.07 -28.46 26.40
C PRO A 18 12.61 -27.14 25.82
N LEU A 19 13.21 -27.21 24.64
CA LEU A 19 13.48 -26.03 23.82
C LEU A 19 12.14 -25.29 23.64
N LEU A 20 12.00 -24.15 24.32
CA LEU A 20 10.93 -23.21 24.06
C LEU A 20 11.01 -22.88 22.57
N GLY A 21 10.07 -23.40 21.79
CA GLY A 21 9.95 -23.10 20.36
C GLY A 21 9.97 -21.59 20.17
N ALA A 22 10.69 -21.12 19.14
CA ALA A 22 10.70 -19.71 18.77
C ALA A 22 9.26 -19.17 18.79
N PRO A 23 9.01 -17.98 19.33
CA PRO A 23 7.65 -17.45 19.43
C PRO A 23 7.01 -17.47 18.05
N ALA A 24 5.87 -18.16 17.93
CA ALA A 24 5.13 -18.24 16.65
C ALA A 24 4.91 -16.83 16.11
N GLY A 25 5.29 -16.60 14.84
CA GLY A 25 5.17 -15.29 14.20
C GLY A 25 3.73 -14.78 14.27
N LEU A 26 3.55 -13.46 14.21
CA LEU A 26 2.22 -12.84 14.27
C LEU A 26 1.31 -13.28 13.11
N ILE A 27 1.85 -13.53 11.93
CA ILE A 27 1.10 -14.05 10.78
C ILE A 27 0.95 -15.56 10.92
N ARG A 28 -0.28 -16.02 11.21
CA ARG A 28 -0.64 -17.42 11.35
C ARG A 28 -0.80 -18.12 10.01
N GLY A 29 -1.48 -17.46 9.06
CA GLY A 29 -1.79 -18.01 7.74
C GLY A 29 -2.05 -16.92 6.70
N ILE A 30 -1.97 -17.30 5.42
CA ILE A 30 -2.28 -16.45 4.28
C ILE A 30 -3.09 -17.27 3.28
N ASP A 31 -4.39 -16.94 3.13
CA ASP A 31 -5.30 -17.58 2.19
C ASP A 31 -5.56 -16.65 1.01
N ARG A 32 -5.60 -17.21 -0.20
CA ARG A 32 -5.70 -16.46 -1.45
C ARG A 32 -6.99 -16.79 -2.18
N SER A 33 -7.58 -15.77 -2.80
CA SER A 33 -8.79 -15.93 -3.62
C SER A 33 -8.78 -14.97 -4.81
N ILE A 34 -9.55 -15.34 -5.84
CA ILE A 34 -9.85 -14.48 -6.98
C ILE A 34 -11.17 -13.76 -6.66
N LEU A 35 -11.16 -12.42 -6.73
CA LEU A 35 -12.36 -11.61 -6.55
C LEU A 35 -13.14 -11.48 -7.85
N TRP A 36 -12.44 -11.24 -8.97
CA TRP A 36 -13.02 -11.15 -10.30
C TRP A 36 -12.10 -11.84 -11.32
N HIS A 37 -12.69 -12.72 -12.14
CA HIS A 37 -12.02 -13.52 -13.17
C HIS A 37 -11.77 -12.71 -14.45
N GLY A 38 -10.84 -11.78 -14.43
CA GLY A 38 -10.54 -10.91 -15.57
C GLY A 38 -9.84 -11.63 -16.73
N ARG A 39 -9.09 -12.70 -16.48
CA ARG A 39 -8.46 -13.53 -17.53
C ARG A 39 -9.52 -14.16 -18.45
N GLU A 40 -10.65 -14.60 -17.89
CA GLU A 40 -11.71 -15.30 -18.61
C GLU A 40 -12.70 -14.32 -19.26
N THR A 41 -13.05 -13.26 -18.55
CA THR A 41 -14.10 -12.32 -18.98
C THR A 41 -13.58 -11.18 -19.82
N GLY A 42 -12.25 -10.94 -19.84
CA GLY A 42 -11.61 -9.77 -20.44
C GLY A 42 -11.88 -8.46 -19.69
N LYS A 43 -12.66 -8.52 -18.60
CA LYS A 43 -13.00 -7.37 -17.77
C LYS A 43 -12.13 -7.34 -16.52
N THR A 44 -10.99 -6.66 -16.57
CA THR A 44 -10.02 -6.60 -15.49
C THR A 44 -10.27 -5.38 -14.60
N TRP A 45 -10.37 -5.62 -13.29
CA TRP A 45 -10.45 -4.59 -12.28
C TRP A 45 -9.10 -4.35 -11.63
N PHE A 46 -8.52 -3.19 -11.89
CA PHE A 46 -7.24 -2.75 -11.37
C PHE A 46 -7.40 -1.87 -10.12
N HIS A 47 -6.31 -1.71 -9.37
CA HIS A 47 -6.20 -0.85 -8.20
C HIS A 47 -7.29 -1.11 -7.13
N PRO A 48 -7.53 -2.39 -6.77
CA PRO A 48 -8.49 -2.69 -5.71
C PRO A 48 -7.92 -2.20 -4.37
N ARG A 49 -8.48 -1.11 -3.83
CA ARG A 49 -8.04 -0.49 -2.58
C ARG A 49 -9.22 -0.35 -1.65
N ALA A 50 -9.14 -0.93 -0.46
CA ALA A 50 -10.25 -0.97 0.47
C ALA A 50 -9.98 -0.20 1.75
N CYS A 51 -11.06 0.24 2.39
CA CYS A 51 -11.06 0.70 3.78
C CYS A 51 -12.16 0.01 4.56
N ARG A 52 -11.98 -0.06 5.88
CA ARG A 52 -12.99 -0.54 6.82
C ARG A 52 -13.82 0.64 7.34
N ILE A 53 -15.14 0.50 7.28
CA ILE A 53 -16.11 1.40 7.90
C ILE A 53 -16.61 0.70 9.16
N PRO A 54 -16.26 1.20 10.38
CA PRO A 54 -16.67 0.57 11.63
C PRO A 54 -18.17 0.67 11.88
N GLY A 55 -18.68 -0.16 12.75
CA GLY A 55 -20.09 -0.21 13.15
C GLY A 55 -20.41 -1.57 13.79
N ALA A 56 -21.64 -1.74 14.31
CA ALA A 56 -22.09 -3.02 14.87
C ALA A 56 -21.94 -4.19 13.87
N ARG A 57 -22.04 -3.91 12.59
CA ARG A 57 -21.65 -4.80 11.48
C ARG A 57 -20.72 -4.01 10.57
N PRO A 58 -19.40 -4.14 10.74
CA PRO A 58 -18.45 -3.43 9.91
C PRO A 58 -18.65 -3.72 8.44
N THR A 59 -18.53 -2.70 7.61
CA THR A 59 -18.54 -2.84 6.17
C THR A 59 -17.19 -2.45 5.59
N LEU A 60 -16.87 -2.97 4.41
CA LEU A 60 -15.67 -2.58 3.67
C LEU A 60 -16.11 -1.87 2.40
N LEU A 61 -15.39 -0.83 2.05
CA LEU A 61 -15.55 -0.12 0.79
C LEU A 61 -14.25 -0.23 0.01
N MET A 62 -14.32 -0.66 -1.24
CA MET A 62 -13.20 -0.78 -2.15
C MET A 62 -13.39 0.17 -3.33
N THR A 63 -12.34 0.89 -3.70
CA THR A 63 -12.25 1.59 -5.00
C THR A 63 -11.45 0.74 -5.97
N LEU A 64 -11.82 0.77 -7.24
CA LEU A 64 -11.17 0.02 -8.33
C LEU A 64 -11.51 0.69 -9.67
N GLN A 65 -10.73 0.38 -10.71
CA GLN A 65 -10.98 0.94 -12.05
C GLN A 65 -10.44 0.02 -13.15
N GLN A 66 -10.93 0.15 -14.36
CA GLN A 66 -10.39 -0.55 -15.52
C GLN A 66 -9.21 0.20 -16.10
N ILE A 67 -8.24 -0.53 -16.64
CA ILE A 67 -7.06 -0.02 -17.35
C ILE A 67 -6.94 -0.81 -18.65
N THR A 68 -6.82 -0.12 -19.79
CA THR A 68 -6.70 -0.74 -21.11
C THR A 68 -5.31 -0.59 -21.72
N GLY A 69 -4.38 0.00 -20.99
CA GLY A 69 -2.98 0.19 -21.39
C GLY A 69 -2.18 0.77 -20.22
N SER A 70 -0.87 0.92 -20.40
CA SER A 70 -0.05 1.53 -19.36
C SER A 70 -0.55 2.96 -19.08
N ASP A 71 -0.99 3.19 -17.84
CA ASP A 71 -1.54 4.46 -17.35
C ASP A 71 -2.80 4.95 -18.11
N VAL A 72 -3.50 4.07 -18.84
CA VAL A 72 -4.78 4.38 -19.52
C VAL A 72 -5.94 4.01 -18.62
N PHE A 73 -6.26 4.93 -17.71
CA PHE A 73 -7.26 4.74 -16.67
C PHE A 73 -8.66 5.12 -17.14
N HIS A 74 -9.65 4.31 -16.76
CA HIS A 74 -11.07 4.57 -17.02
C HIS A 74 -11.77 5.07 -15.76
N HIS A 75 -13.10 5.09 -15.77
CA HIS A 75 -13.91 5.53 -14.63
C HIS A 75 -13.56 4.76 -13.34
N VAL A 76 -13.41 5.47 -12.24
CA VAL A 76 -13.25 4.86 -10.93
C VAL A 76 -14.60 4.32 -10.45
N HIS A 77 -14.60 3.08 -10.00
CA HIS A 77 -15.76 2.38 -9.45
C HIS A 77 -15.54 2.10 -7.96
N TRP A 78 -16.59 1.69 -7.29
CA TRP A 78 -16.56 1.22 -5.92
C TRP A 78 -17.39 -0.05 -5.75
N SER A 79 -16.98 -0.87 -4.79
CA SER A 79 -17.64 -2.10 -4.38
C SER A 79 -17.72 -2.14 -2.85
N GLU A 80 -18.70 -2.85 -2.31
CA GLU A 80 -18.88 -3.04 -0.86
C GLU A 80 -18.83 -4.53 -0.50
N SER A 81 -18.31 -4.79 0.69
CA SER A 81 -18.43 -6.08 1.39
C SER A 81 -19.08 -5.88 2.75
N ARG A 82 -19.99 -6.79 3.13
CA ARG A 82 -20.69 -6.79 4.42
C ARG A 82 -20.42 -8.04 5.24
N ASP A 83 -19.49 -8.86 4.81
CA ASP A 83 -19.10 -10.15 5.35
C ASP A 83 -17.57 -10.27 5.52
N LEU A 84 -16.93 -9.15 5.89
CA LEU A 84 -15.49 -9.06 6.12
C LEU A 84 -14.67 -9.55 4.92
N ALA A 85 -15.00 -9.06 3.71
CA ALA A 85 -14.35 -9.37 2.46
C ALA A 85 -14.47 -10.84 1.99
N ALA A 86 -15.47 -11.58 2.45
CA ALA A 86 -15.76 -12.90 1.89
C ALA A 86 -16.40 -12.77 0.49
N THR A 87 -17.29 -11.80 0.34
CA THR A 87 -17.88 -11.43 -0.96
C THR A 87 -17.87 -9.92 -1.18
N TRP A 88 -17.94 -9.50 -2.44
CA TRP A 88 -17.96 -8.10 -2.87
C TRP A 88 -19.12 -7.87 -3.84
N SER A 89 -19.77 -6.72 -3.71
CA SER A 89 -20.82 -6.32 -4.66
C SER A 89 -20.24 -6.04 -6.04
N GLU A 90 -21.08 -6.09 -7.08
CA GLU A 90 -20.67 -5.62 -8.41
C GLU A 90 -20.18 -4.18 -8.34
N PRO A 91 -19.04 -3.86 -9.00
CA PRO A 91 -18.49 -2.51 -9.03
C PRO A 91 -19.43 -1.51 -9.70
N ARG A 92 -19.67 -0.37 -9.03
CA ARG A 92 -20.51 0.73 -9.49
C ARG A 92 -19.67 2.00 -9.67
N PRO A 93 -19.95 2.85 -10.69
CA PRO A 93 -19.18 4.06 -10.90
C PRO A 93 -19.34 5.05 -9.74
N ILE A 94 -18.24 5.72 -9.36
CA ILE A 94 -18.28 6.84 -8.43
C ILE A 94 -18.62 8.10 -9.23
N PRO A 95 -19.70 8.81 -8.92
CA PRO A 95 -20.06 10.03 -9.63
C PRO A 95 -18.91 11.05 -9.67
N GLY A 96 -18.65 11.63 -10.84
CA GLY A 96 -17.60 12.64 -11.02
C GLY A 96 -16.18 12.12 -11.20
N LEU A 97 -15.91 10.81 -11.04
CA LEU A 97 -14.58 10.22 -11.22
C LEU A 97 -14.38 9.54 -12.59
N GLY A 98 -15.19 9.90 -13.58
CA GLY A 98 -14.98 9.57 -14.99
C GLY A 98 -14.08 10.56 -15.71
N ARG A 99 -13.81 10.31 -17.00
CA ARG A 99 -13.11 11.26 -17.86
C ARG A 99 -14.02 12.43 -18.21
N ARG A 100 -13.45 13.62 -18.23
CA ARG A 100 -14.14 14.87 -18.50
C ARG A 100 -13.37 15.68 -19.56
N PRO A 101 -14.05 16.27 -20.55
CA PRO A 101 -13.39 17.15 -21.51
C PRO A 101 -12.84 18.38 -20.80
N THR A 102 -11.68 18.85 -21.26
CA THR A 102 -11.06 20.11 -20.84
C THR A 102 -11.19 21.16 -21.92
N PRO A 103 -11.12 22.46 -21.61
CA PRO A 103 -11.26 23.54 -22.60
C PRO A 103 -10.23 23.50 -23.74
N ASP A 104 -9.05 22.94 -23.50
CA ASP A 104 -7.96 22.78 -24.47
C ASP A 104 -8.04 21.48 -25.29
N GLY A 105 -9.15 20.74 -25.17
CA GLY A 105 -9.46 19.57 -25.98
C GLY A 105 -8.79 18.28 -25.54
N LEU A 106 -8.29 18.22 -24.32
CA LEU A 106 -7.89 16.99 -23.64
C LEU A 106 -9.06 16.38 -22.86
N GLU A 107 -8.85 15.19 -22.29
CA GLU A 107 -9.71 14.59 -21.29
C GLU A 107 -8.98 14.51 -19.96
N GLU A 108 -9.59 15.03 -18.90
CA GLU A 108 -9.09 14.84 -17.53
C GLU A 108 -9.76 13.61 -16.90
N GLY A 109 -8.97 12.64 -16.48
CA GLY A 109 -9.39 11.47 -15.71
C GLY A 109 -8.88 11.52 -14.28
N THR A 110 -9.27 10.51 -13.49
CA THR A 110 -8.80 10.31 -12.11
C THR A 110 -8.24 8.91 -11.97
N CYS A 111 -7.14 8.77 -11.24
CA CYS A 111 -6.55 7.46 -10.94
C CYS A 111 -6.02 7.38 -9.52
N ASP A 112 -5.57 6.17 -9.14
CA ASP A 112 -4.93 5.88 -7.86
C ASP A 112 -5.76 6.23 -6.63
N VAL A 113 -7.08 6.15 -6.72
CA VAL A 113 -7.99 6.51 -5.64
C VAL A 113 -7.89 5.52 -4.48
N VAL A 114 -7.57 6.03 -3.29
CA VAL A 114 -7.50 5.28 -2.02
C VAL A 114 -8.61 5.78 -1.10
N PRO A 115 -9.56 4.92 -0.70
CA PRO A 115 -10.57 5.26 0.29
C PRO A 115 -9.99 5.11 1.70
N GLU A 116 -10.34 6.01 2.61
CA GLU A 116 -10.07 5.87 4.04
C GLU A 116 -11.24 6.40 4.84
N TYR A 117 -11.61 5.69 5.89
CA TYR A 117 -12.68 6.11 6.79
C TYR A 117 -12.16 7.15 7.78
N HIS A 118 -12.86 8.27 7.88
CA HIS A 118 -12.57 9.33 8.84
C HIS A 118 -13.58 9.28 9.99
N ALA A 119 -13.13 8.80 11.15
CA ALA A 119 -14.00 8.48 12.28
C ALA A 119 -14.76 9.71 12.82
N ARG A 120 -14.10 10.87 12.92
CA ARG A 120 -14.71 12.09 13.48
C ARG A 120 -15.90 12.60 12.66
N THR A 121 -15.81 12.56 11.33
CA THR A 121 -16.89 13.01 10.43
C THR A 121 -17.79 11.87 9.95
N ARG A 122 -17.42 10.64 10.27
CA ARG A 122 -18.10 9.40 9.83
C ARG A 122 -18.28 9.31 8.31
N CYS A 123 -17.28 9.79 7.57
CA CYS A 123 -17.25 9.81 6.11
C CYS A 123 -16.13 8.91 5.60
N VAL A 124 -16.21 8.51 4.33
CA VAL A 124 -15.07 7.96 3.59
C VAL A 124 -14.49 9.03 2.70
N LEU A 125 -13.23 9.39 2.91
CA LEU A 125 -12.44 10.26 2.05
C LEU A 125 -11.72 9.40 1.02
N ALA A 126 -12.14 9.44 -0.24
CA ALA A 126 -11.50 8.74 -1.35
C ALA A 126 -10.64 9.72 -2.15
N MET A 127 -9.31 9.58 -2.08
CA MET A 127 -8.34 10.50 -2.68
C MET A 127 -7.46 9.78 -3.69
N GLY A 128 -7.25 10.39 -4.84
CA GLY A 128 -6.32 10.00 -5.89
C GLY A 128 -5.67 11.21 -6.52
N HIS A 129 -5.35 11.15 -7.80
CA HIS A 129 -4.86 12.32 -8.54
C HIS A 129 -5.43 12.35 -9.96
N ASN A 130 -5.38 13.53 -10.59
CA ASN A 130 -5.80 13.70 -11.97
C ASN A 130 -4.75 13.19 -12.95
N VAL A 131 -5.19 12.86 -14.15
CA VAL A 131 -4.39 12.51 -15.32
C VAL A 131 -5.05 13.08 -16.57
N TYR A 132 -4.25 13.37 -17.60
CA TYR A 132 -4.78 13.90 -18.86
C TYR A 132 -4.52 12.96 -20.02
N TYR A 133 -5.48 12.88 -20.93
CA TYR A 133 -5.45 12.08 -22.15
C TYR A 133 -5.67 12.97 -23.37
N ASP A 134 -4.98 12.64 -24.47
CA ASP A 134 -5.23 13.24 -25.76
C ASP A 134 -6.45 12.62 -26.46
N LYS A 135 -6.81 13.15 -27.64
CA LYS A 135 -7.94 12.64 -28.44
C LYS A 135 -7.77 11.19 -28.90
N THR A 136 -6.57 10.64 -28.84
CA THR A 136 -6.28 9.23 -29.16
C THR A 136 -6.41 8.32 -27.92
N GLY A 137 -6.70 8.89 -26.75
CA GLY A 137 -6.78 8.19 -25.48
C GLY A 137 -5.42 7.89 -24.85
N LYS A 138 -4.33 8.43 -25.38
CA LYS A 138 -2.98 8.29 -24.84
C LYS A 138 -2.74 9.32 -23.74
N LEU A 139 -1.88 8.93 -22.78
CA LEU A 139 -1.49 9.79 -21.67
C LEU A 139 -0.85 11.09 -22.22
N ALA A 140 -1.47 12.22 -21.91
CA ALA A 140 -0.97 13.56 -22.17
C ALA A 140 -0.36 14.15 -20.88
N ARG A 141 0.58 15.08 -21.00
CA ARG A 141 1.21 15.79 -19.87
C ARG A 141 1.70 14.85 -18.76
N PRO A 142 2.57 13.87 -19.06
CA PRO A 142 2.91 12.79 -18.13
C PRO A 142 3.63 13.26 -16.85
N ASP A 143 4.34 14.38 -16.92
CA ASP A 143 5.22 14.86 -15.85
C ASP A 143 4.78 16.21 -15.24
N THR A 144 3.63 16.76 -15.66
CA THR A 144 3.16 18.10 -15.23
C THR A 144 1.66 18.11 -14.97
N GLU A 145 1.19 19.18 -14.32
CA GLU A 145 -0.24 19.44 -14.07
C GLU A 145 -0.96 18.30 -13.33
N ARG A 146 -0.29 17.74 -12.32
CA ARG A 146 -0.86 16.71 -11.45
C ARG A 146 -1.06 17.24 -10.04
N TRP A 147 -2.24 17.00 -9.50
CA TRP A 147 -2.60 17.34 -8.14
C TRP A 147 -3.55 16.32 -7.55
N PRO A 148 -3.61 16.21 -6.20
CA PRO A 148 -4.56 15.33 -5.56
C PRO A 148 -5.99 15.82 -5.81
N VAL A 149 -6.86 14.86 -6.13
CA VAL A 149 -8.31 15.08 -6.20
C VAL A 149 -8.99 14.10 -5.26
N TYR A 150 -10.14 14.50 -4.72
CA TYR A 150 -10.87 13.67 -3.77
C TYR A 150 -12.37 13.82 -3.90
N VAL A 151 -13.08 12.80 -3.47
CA VAL A 151 -14.51 12.77 -3.24
C VAL A 151 -14.79 12.26 -1.84
N VAL A 152 -15.90 12.69 -1.26
CA VAL A 152 -16.31 12.25 0.07
C VAL A 152 -17.62 11.46 -0.05
N ARG A 153 -17.65 10.26 0.54
CA ARG A 153 -18.88 9.50 0.74
C ARG A 153 -19.36 9.76 2.16
N ASN A 154 -20.48 10.44 2.31
CA ASN A 154 -21.02 10.78 3.62
C ASN A 154 -21.60 9.56 4.36
N SER A 155 -21.98 9.76 5.63
CA SER A 155 -22.55 8.70 6.48
C SER A 155 -23.87 8.12 5.95
N ALA A 156 -24.60 8.84 5.10
CA ALA A 156 -25.78 8.35 4.39
C ALA A 156 -25.46 7.56 3.12
N GLY A 157 -24.16 7.32 2.84
CA GLY A 157 -23.70 6.55 1.68
C GLY A 157 -23.72 7.30 0.35
N ARG A 158 -23.89 8.62 0.34
CA ARG A 158 -23.92 9.44 -0.88
C ARG A 158 -22.55 10.04 -1.17
N TRP A 159 -22.11 9.95 -2.43
CA TRP A 159 -20.90 10.58 -2.93
C TRP A 159 -21.11 12.06 -3.19
N GLY A 160 -20.17 12.89 -2.74
CA GLY A 160 -20.11 14.32 -3.01
C GLY A 160 -19.44 14.64 -4.36
N ALA A 161 -19.31 15.94 -4.65
CA ALA A 161 -18.61 16.41 -5.83
C ALA A 161 -17.10 16.17 -5.74
N LEU A 162 -16.45 16.02 -6.91
CA LEU A 162 -15.00 15.97 -7.02
C LEU A 162 -14.40 17.32 -6.63
N LYS A 163 -13.37 17.28 -5.80
CA LYS A 163 -12.61 18.45 -5.34
C LYS A 163 -11.11 18.25 -5.55
N LYS A 164 -10.39 19.35 -5.71
CA LYS A 164 -8.93 19.41 -5.74
C LYS A 164 -8.41 19.78 -4.35
N LEU A 165 -7.36 19.11 -3.88
CA LEU A 165 -6.59 19.58 -2.74
C LEU A 165 -5.63 20.69 -3.23
N HIS A 166 -5.79 21.88 -2.72
CA HIS A 166 -4.93 23.02 -3.05
C HIS A 166 -3.74 23.08 -2.11
N TRP A 167 -2.57 23.36 -2.68
CA TRP A 167 -1.32 23.56 -1.93
C TRP A 167 -0.60 24.78 -2.48
N ASP A 168 -0.43 25.78 -1.64
CA ASP A 168 0.35 26.98 -1.95
C ASP A 168 1.83 26.73 -1.63
N ASN A 169 2.52 26.12 -2.59
CA ASN A 169 3.94 25.83 -2.50
C ASN A 169 4.60 26.06 -3.87
N PRO A 170 5.56 26.98 -4.00
CA PRO A 170 6.22 27.30 -5.28
C PRO A 170 6.86 26.08 -5.95
N GLU A 171 7.41 25.15 -5.19
CA GLU A 171 8.03 23.93 -5.71
C GLU A 171 7.01 22.89 -6.16
N ALA A 172 5.73 23.05 -5.80
CA ALA A 172 4.62 22.20 -6.20
C ALA A 172 3.74 22.85 -7.29
N SER A 173 4.20 23.91 -7.93
CA SER A 173 3.40 24.71 -8.87
C SER A 173 2.85 23.94 -10.07
N ALA A 174 3.57 22.89 -10.52
CA ALA A 174 3.15 22.08 -11.65
C ALA A 174 2.73 20.67 -11.27
N MET A 175 3.28 20.10 -10.21
CA MET A 175 3.01 18.72 -9.84
C MET A 175 3.19 18.49 -8.35
N TYR A 176 2.11 18.00 -7.73
CA TYR A 176 2.15 17.36 -6.42
C TYR A 176 1.06 16.28 -6.38
N THR A 177 1.34 15.14 -5.80
CA THR A 177 0.40 14.02 -5.78
C THR A 177 0.53 13.23 -4.47
N SER A 178 -0.58 12.73 -3.95
CA SER A 178 -0.57 11.69 -2.94
C SER A 178 -0.48 10.29 -3.56
N ASN A 179 -0.66 10.18 -4.88
CA ASN A 179 -0.75 8.92 -5.59
C ASN A 179 -1.67 7.93 -4.87
N CYS A 180 -1.20 6.71 -4.73
CA CYS A 180 -1.88 5.62 -4.03
C CYS A 180 -1.54 5.54 -2.53
N SER A 181 -1.02 6.58 -1.90
CA SER A 181 -0.43 6.58 -0.56
C SER A 181 -1.41 6.24 0.56
N GLN A 182 -0.92 5.62 1.62
CA GLN A 182 -1.62 5.50 2.90
C GLN A 182 -1.43 6.81 3.69
N ARG A 183 -2.50 7.30 4.27
CA ARG A 183 -2.57 8.50 5.11
C ARG A 183 -2.73 8.09 6.57
N VAL A 184 -2.56 9.02 7.48
CA VAL A 184 -2.81 8.80 8.91
C VAL A 184 -3.75 9.88 9.43
N THR A 185 -4.88 9.47 9.99
CA THR A 185 -5.77 10.37 10.73
C THR A 185 -5.29 10.52 12.16
N LEU A 186 -5.09 11.75 12.61
CA LEU A 186 -4.68 12.10 13.96
C LEU A 186 -5.89 12.04 14.92
N GLU A 187 -5.61 12.04 16.22
CA GLU A 187 -6.67 11.96 17.26
C GLU A 187 -7.62 13.16 17.24
N ASN A 188 -7.12 14.35 16.85
CA ASN A 188 -7.95 15.54 16.66
C ASN A 188 -8.77 15.55 15.36
N GLY A 189 -8.61 14.53 14.50
CA GLY A 189 -9.27 14.41 13.21
C GLY A 189 -8.53 15.08 12.05
N ASP A 190 -7.38 15.71 12.27
CA ASP A 190 -6.53 16.15 11.15
C ASP A 190 -5.94 14.95 10.42
N ILE A 191 -5.61 15.12 9.16
CA ILE A 191 -5.09 14.04 8.31
C ILE A 191 -3.68 14.38 7.85
N LEU A 192 -2.74 13.48 8.12
CA LEU A 192 -1.40 13.52 7.54
C LEU A 192 -1.44 12.92 6.15
N VAL A 193 -1.17 13.73 5.13
CA VAL A 193 -1.19 13.34 3.72
C VAL A 193 0.24 13.38 3.18
N PRO A 194 0.82 12.24 2.77
CA PRO A 194 2.13 12.24 2.15
C PRO A 194 2.01 12.67 0.68
N LEU A 195 2.91 13.53 0.25
CA LEU A 195 2.93 14.08 -1.11
C LEU A 195 4.30 13.86 -1.76
N SER A 196 4.26 13.56 -3.06
CA SER A 196 5.39 13.62 -3.96
C SER A 196 5.21 14.83 -4.86
N PHE A 197 6.23 15.69 -5.00
CA PHE A 197 6.09 16.97 -5.72
C PHE A 197 7.38 17.42 -6.38
N GLY A 198 7.26 18.33 -7.34
CA GLY A 198 8.39 18.97 -7.99
C GLY A 198 7.97 20.16 -8.83
N PRO A 199 8.87 21.12 -9.05
CA PRO A 199 8.61 22.27 -9.90
C PRO A 199 8.55 21.87 -11.38
N LEU A 200 8.01 22.77 -12.20
CA LEU A 200 7.94 22.60 -13.65
C LEU A 200 9.33 22.36 -14.26
N GLY A 201 9.40 21.37 -15.16
CA GLY A 201 10.63 21.03 -15.90
C GLY A 201 11.65 20.21 -15.12
N ARG A 202 11.42 19.92 -13.85
CA ARG A 202 12.29 19.07 -13.02
C ARG A 202 11.65 17.70 -12.77
N ARG A 203 12.50 16.67 -12.76
CA ARG A 203 12.05 15.29 -12.51
C ARG A 203 12.45 14.75 -11.14
N ASP A 204 13.43 15.32 -10.48
CA ASP A 204 13.92 14.95 -9.15
C ASP A 204 12.92 15.32 -8.04
N ARG A 205 11.82 14.59 -8.01
CA ARG A 205 10.72 14.83 -7.08
C ARG A 205 11.16 14.70 -5.63
N GLY A 206 10.68 15.63 -4.81
CA GLY A 206 10.76 15.53 -3.36
C GLY A 206 9.53 14.84 -2.78
N VAL A 207 9.64 14.38 -1.56
CA VAL A 207 8.49 13.92 -0.76
C VAL A 207 8.47 14.64 0.58
N CYS A 208 7.27 14.94 1.05
CA CYS A 208 7.00 15.44 2.38
C CYS A 208 5.64 14.95 2.88
N THR A 209 5.31 15.23 4.11
CA THR A 209 3.96 15.09 4.66
C THR A 209 3.37 16.48 4.89
N VAL A 210 2.09 16.64 4.55
CA VAL A 210 1.31 17.82 4.92
C VAL A 210 0.24 17.44 5.93
N ARG A 211 -0.07 18.33 6.88
CA ARG A 211 -1.20 18.21 7.78
C ARG A 211 -2.39 18.94 7.19
N CYS A 212 -3.50 18.25 7.11
CA CYS A 212 -4.76 18.76 6.58
C CYS A 212 -5.84 18.75 7.65
N THR A 213 -6.62 19.81 7.73
CA THR A 213 -7.92 19.80 8.42
C THR A 213 -8.97 19.22 7.50
N PHE A 214 -9.94 18.48 8.06
CA PHE A 214 -11.04 17.89 7.31
C PHE A 214 -12.34 17.99 8.11
N ASP A 215 -13.34 18.65 7.54
CA ASP A 215 -14.66 18.88 8.15
C ASP A 215 -15.75 17.89 7.71
N GLY A 216 -15.38 16.92 6.86
CA GLY A 216 -16.32 15.97 6.24
C GLY A 216 -16.76 16.37 4.83
N VAL A 217 -16.34 17.53 4.36
CA VAL A 217 -16.65 18.08 3.03
C VAL A 217 -15.38 18.63 2.38
N ASP A 218 -14.62 19.43 3.10
CA ASP A 218 -13.42 20.12 2.62
C ASP A 218 -12.17 19.65 3.34
N LEU A 219 -11.13 19.37 2.53
CA LEU A 219 -9.80 19.04 2.97
C LEU A 219 -8.87 20.23 2.66
N LYS A 220 -8.19 20.77 3.68
CA LYS A 220 -7.34 21.96 3.55
C LYS A 220 -5.97 21.71 4.19
N ILE A 221 -4.90 21.97 3.44
CA ILE A 221 -3.52 21.94 3.97
C ILE A 221 -3.35 23.12 4.91
N VAL A 222 -2.85 22.86 6.11
CA VAL A 222 -2.58 23.86 7.15
C VAL A 222 -1.13 23.91 7.57
N GLU A 223 -0.35 22.86 7.27
CA GLU A 223 1.05 22.79 7.63
C GLU A 223 1.80 21.81 6.71
N SER A 224 3.07 22.10 6.43
CA SER A 224 3.94 21.25 5.62
C SER A 224 5.17 20.85 6.43
N GLY A 225 5.54 19.58 6.37
CA GLY A 225 6.72 19.03 7.00
C GLY A 225 8.00 19.23 6.19
N ASN A 226 9.12 18.70 6.69
CA ASN A 226 10.40 18.72 5.99
C ASN A 226 10.38 17.81 4.74
N VAL A 227 11.29 18.13 3.81
CA VAL A 227 11.34 17.48 2.48
C VAL A 227 12.54 16.54 2.39
N HIS A 228 12.28 15.32 1.92
CA HIS A 228 13.33 14.41 1.44
C HIS A 228 13.47 14.48 -0.06
N ARG A 229 14.70 14.37 -0.56
CA ARG A 229 15.01 14.35 -2.00
C ARG A 229 15.99 13.22 -2.34
N ASN A 230 15.97 12.85 -3.62
CA ASN A 230 16.93 11.93 -4.22
C ASN A 230 17.16 12.40 -5.67
N PRO A 231 18.41 12.65 -6.11
CA PRO A 231 18.67 13.18 -7.45
C PRO A 231 18.58 12.12 -8.56
N VAL A 232 18.31 10.86 -8.24
CA VAL A 232 18.31 9.76 -9.22
C VAL A 232 16.97 9.72 -9.97
N LYS A 233 17.00 9.78 -11.30
CA LYS A 233 15.85 9.70 -12.21
C LYS A 233 14.73 10.68 -11.82
N ARG A 234 13.55 10.15 -11.45
CA ARG A 234 12.39 10.97 -11.04
C ARG A 234 12.39 11.34 -9.55
N GLY A 235 13.45 11.02 -8.82
CA GLY A 235 13.54 11.30 -7.39
C GLY A 235 12.74 10.32 -6.52
N LEU A 236 12.04 10.86 -5.54
CA LEU A 236 11.24 10.10 -4.58
C LEU A 236 9.76 10.10 -4.98
N LEU A 237 9.10 8.96 -4.82
CA LEU A 237 7.76 8.71 -5.32
C LEU A 237 6.92 7.97 -4.27
N GLU A 238 5.61 8.11 -4.35
CA GLU A 238 4.63 7.27 -3.64
C GLU A 238 4.96 7.03 -2.15
N PRO A 239 5.23 8.10 -1.37
CA PRO A 239 5.44 7.96 0.06
C PRO A 239 4.18 7.40 0.71
N SER A 240 4.31 6.54 1.73
CA SER A 240 3.18 5.92 2.41
C SER A 240 3.40 5.95 3.93
N LEU A 241 2.37 6.30 4.68
CA LEU A 241 2.46 6.52 6.11
C LEU A 241 1.84 5.39 6.93
N ALA A 242 2.39 5.15 8.12
CA ALA A 242 1.75 4.39 9.17
C ALA A 242 2.05 5.02 10.53
N ARG A 243 1.13 4.82 11.49
CA ARG A 243 1.37 5.00 12.92
C ARG A 243 1.54 3.62 13.56
N HIS A 244 2.56 3.47 14.40
CA HIS A 244 2.71 2.30 15.25
C HIS A 244 3.19 2.73 16.64
N GLY A 245 2.40 2.45 17.64
CA GLY A 245 2.58 3.02 18.98
C GLY A 245 2.48 4.55 18.94
N VAL A 246 3.50 5.23 19.43
CA VAL A 246 3.56 6.70 19.50
C VAL A 246 4.38 7.32 18.35
N ARG A 247 4.86 6.50 17.41
CA ARG A 247 5.70 6.96 16.29
C ARG A 247 4.99 6.83 14.96
N TYR A 248 5.43 7.67 14.03
CA TYR A 248 5.03 7.62 12.62
C TYR A 248 6.18 7.09 11.77
N PHE A 249 5.82 6.38 10.70
CA PHE A 249 6.76 5.75 9.78
C PHE A 249 6.36 6.10 8.35
N MET A 250 7.34 6.43 7.52
CA MET A 250 7.15 6.68 6.10
C MET A 250 8.02 5.70 5.32
N THR A 251 7.43 4.95 4.40
CA THR A 251 8.16 4.23 3.35
C THR A 251 8.07 5.02 2.06
N ILE A 252 9.14 5.01 1.24
CA ILE A 252 9.26 5.86 0.06
C ILE A 252 9.80 5.02 -1.10
N ARG A 253 9.07 5.01 -2.21
CA ARG A 253 9.54 4.44 -3.48
C ARG A 253 10.61 5.33 -4.09
N ALA A 254 11.62 4.71 -4.73
CA ALA A 254 12.65 5.39 -5.53
C ALA A 254 12.92 4.61 -6.82
N GLU A 255 13.84 5.11 -7.66
CA GLU A 255 14.20 4.49 -8.94
C GLU A 255 15.70 4.19 -9.05
N ASP A 256 16.36 4.07 -7.91
CA ASP A 256 17.76 3.68 -7.74
C ASP A 256 17.91 2.24 -7.22
N ASP A 257 16.91 1.40 -7.51
CA ASP A 257 16.79 0.02 -7.03
C ASP A 257 16.74 -0.10 -5.49
N ARG A 258 16.38 1.00 -4.84
CA ARG A 258 16.16 1.12 -3.39
C ARG A 258 14.72 1.51 -3.10
N GLY A 259 14.29 1.24 -1.91
CA GLY A 259 13.19 1.92 -1.23
C GLY A 259 13.76 2.52 0.04
N TYR A 260 13.12 3.53 0.57
CA TYR A 260 13.60 4.24 1.75
C TYR A 260 12.58 4.18 2.86
N VAL A 261 13.09 4.32 4.09
CA VAL A 261 12.27 4.39 5.30
C VAL A 261 12.77 5.52 6.18
N THR A 262 11.85 6.16 6.87
CA THR A 262 12.15 7.13 7.91
C THR A 262 11.09 7.09 9.00
N ALA A 263 11.37 7.70 10.14
CA ALA A 263 10.46 7.78 11.26
C ALA A 263 10.38 9.21 11.83
N SER A 264 9.25 9.49 12.48
CA SER A 264 8.94 10.79 13.06
C SER A 264 8.17 10.61 14.38
N SER A 265 8.25 11.60 15.26
CA SER A 265 7.42 11.68 16.47
C SER A 265 6.09 12.39 16.24
N ASP A 266 5.98 13.23 15.21
CA ASP A 266 4.80 14.06 14.93
C ASP A 266 4.18 13.80 13.54
N GLY A 267 4.88 13.06 12.67
CA GLY A 267 4.45 12.77 11.31
C GLY A 267 4.66 13.89 10.29
N LEU A 268 5.33 14.98 10.69
CA LEU A 268 5.70 16.13 9.85
C LEU A 268 7.22 16.30 9.76
N HIS A 269 7.91 16.19 10.88
CA HIS A 269 9.37 16.34 10.95
C HIS A 269 10.01 14.94 10.98
N TRP A 270 10.51 14.55 9.83
CA TRP A 270 11.07 13.21 9.59
C TRP A 270 12.59 13.22 9.79
N ALA A 271 13.11 12.20 10.42
CA ALA A 271 14.55 11.94 10.48
C ALA A 271 15.11 11.69 9.07
N GLU A 272 16.44 11.73 8.90
CA GLU A 272 17.05 11.39 7.60
C GLU A 272 16.61 9.98 7.17
N LYS A 273 16.18 9.87 5.90
CA LYS A 273 15.77 8.60 5.32
C LYS A 273 16.94 7.65 5.15
N GLN A 274 16.72 6.37 5.41
CA GLN A 274 17.68 5.32 5.15
C GLN A 274 17.13 4.28 4.17
N PRO A 275 17.98 3.65 3.35
CA PRO A 275 17.52 2.58 2.46
C PRO A 275 17.06 1.37 3.27
N TRP A 276 16.03 0.70 2.78
CA TRP A 276 15.61 -0.57 3.35
C TRP A 276 16.73 -1.61 3.29
N CYS A 277 16.93 -2.32 4.38
CA CYS A 277 17.85 -3.43 4.53
C CYS A 277 17.20 -4.54 5.37
N TRP A 278 17.85 -5.68 5.41
CA TRP A 278 17.54 -6.74 6.34
C TRP A 278 18.11 -6.46 7.75
N ASP A 279 17.65 -7.17 8.76
CA ASP A 279 18.09 -7.04 10.15
C ASP A 279 19.54 -7.47 10.41
N ASP A 280 20.14 -8.18 9.47
CA ASP A 280 21.58 -8.52 9.40
C ASP A 280 22.43 -7.43 8.70
N GLY A 281 21.80 -6.36 8.18
CA GLY A 281 22.45 -5.25 7.48
C GLY A 281 22.60 -5.45 5.97
N GLU A 282 22.22 -6.61 5.42
CA GLU A 282 22.28 -6.84 3.97
C GLU A 282 21.31 -5.92 3.23
N PRO A 283 21.77 -5.21 2.19
CA PRO A 283 20.93 -4.31 1.40
C PRO A 283 19.78 -5.05 0.73
N LEU A 284 18.61 -4.39 0.68
CA LEU A 284 17.43 -4.89 -0.01
C LEU A 284 17.29 -4.18 -1.38
N THR A 285 17.33 -4.96 -2.47
CA THR A 285 17.05 -4.45 -3.81
C THR A 285 15.55 -4.45 -4.04
N LEU A 286 14.93 -3.28 -3.87
CA LEU A 286 13.49 -3.12 -4.01
C LEU A 286 13.06 -2.79 -5.45
N SER A 287 11.90 -3.27 -5.79
CA SER A 287 11.20 -2.87 -7.01
C SER A 287 10.89 -1.38 -6.99
N THR A 288 11.01 -0.73 -8.15
CA THR A 288 10.45 0.61 -8.32
C THR A 288 8.93 0.55 -8.45
N THR A 289 8.28 0.21 -7.35
CA THR A 289 6.82 0.23 -7.18
C THR A 289 6.47 0.63 -5.75
N GLN A 290 5.20 0.85 -5.49
CA GLN A 290 4.73 1.21 -4.16
C GLN A 290 5.09 0.15 -3.11
N GLN A 291 5.19 0.59 -1.86
CA GLN A 291 5.29 -0.24 -0.67
C GLN A 291 4.14 0.10 0.26
N ARG A 292 3.64 -0.86 1.05
CA ARG A 292 2.48 -0.66 1.90
C ARG A 292 2.72 -1.12 3.31
N TRP A 293 2.36 -0.28 4.23
CA TRP A 293 2.32 -0.64 5.64
C TRP A 293 1.13 -1.55 5.93
N LEU A 294 1.35 -2.52 6.79
CA LEU A 294 0.31 -3.35 7.38
C LEU A 294 0.49 -3.32 8.91
N PRO A 295 -0.10 -2.31 9.59
CA PRO A 295 0.06 -2.13 11.02
C PRO A 295 -0.76 -3.15 11.80
N HIS A 296 -0.16 -3.64 12.89
CA HIS A 296 -0.79 -4.46 13.92
C HIS A 296 -0.33 -3.94 15.28
N SER A 297 -1.19 -3.96 16.31
CA SER A 297 -0.84 -3.44 17.64
C SER A 297 0.44 -4.04 18.24
N ASP A 298 0.76 -5.27 17.88
CA ASP A 298 1.92 -6.02 18.40
C ASP A 298 3.11 -6.03 17.40
N GLY A 299 3.00 -5.39 16.23
CA GLY A 299 4.07 -5.35 15.23
C GLY A 299 3.72 -4.51 14.01
N LEU A 300 4.73 -3.94 13.41
CA LEU A 300 4.62 -3.21 12.14
C LEU A 300 5.10 -4.09 11.01
N PHE A 301 4.36 -4.18 9.92
CA PHE A 301 4.73 -4.97 8.75
C PHE A 301 4.79 -4.09 7.51
N LEU A 302 5.67 -4.47 6.58
CA LEU A 302 5.73 -3.90 5.24
C LEU A 302 5.33 -4.97 4.22
N THR A 303 4.46 -4.60 3.28
CA THR A 303 4.17 -5.38 2.07
C THR A 303 4.87 -4.72 0.90
N TYR A 304 5.61 -5.50 0.09
CA TYR A 304 6.52 -4.99 -0.93
C TYR A 304 6.79 -6.02 -2.02
N THR A 305 7.47 -5.59 -3.08
CA THR A 305 8.09 -6.45 -4.10
C THR A 305 9.58 -6.15 -4.17
N ARG A 306 10.40 -7.15 -4.42
CA ARG A 306 11.85 -7.05 -4.47
C ARG A 306 12.44 -7.93 -5.56
N LYS A 307 13.69 -7.69 -5.92
CA LYS A 307 14.48 -8.62 -6.73
C LYS A 307 14.60 -9.96 -6.00
N ASP A 308 14.36 -11.03 -6.73
CA ASP A 308 14.36 -12.40 -6.24
C ASP A 308 14.94 -13.32 -7.33
N PRO A 309 15.62 -14.44 -7.01
CA PRO A 309 16.12 -15.36 -8.02
C PRO A 309 15.06 -15.87 -9.01
N THR A 310 13.78 -15.87 -8.62
CA THR A 310 12.66 -16.36 -9.45
C THR A 310 12.10 -15.31 -10.40
N ASN A 311 12.44 -14.00 -10.24
CA ASN A 311 11.79 -12.92 -10.97
C ASN A 311 12.74 -12.01 -11.76
N LEU A 312 13.93 -12.47 -12.11
CA LEU A 312 15.02 -11.63 -12.62
C LEU A 312 14.63 -10.82 -13.86
N ASN A 313 13.79 -11.36 -14.73
CA ASN A 313 13.32 -10.74 -15.97
C ASN A 313 11.87 -10.25 -15.93
N VAL A 314 11.17 -10.40 -14.79
CA VAL A 314 9.84 -9.81 -14.60
C VAL A 314 9.96 -8.28 -14.54
N PRO A 315 9.12 -7.52 -15.28
CA PRO A 315 9.19 -6.07 -15.27
C PRO A 315 9.13 -5.47 -13.88
N ARG A 316 10.17 -4.72 -13.50
CA ARG A 316 10.32 -4.08 -12.19
C ARG A 316 10.20 -5.04 -11.01
N TRP A 317 10.47 -6.33 -11.17
CA TRP A 317 10.34 -7.38 -10.13
C TRP A 317 9.02 -7.31 -9.36
N ARG A 318 7.90 -7.08 -10.07
CA ARG A 318 6.58 -6.81 -9.45
C ARG A 318 5.85 -8.03 -8.91
N VAL A 319 6.48 -9.20 -8.91
CA VAL A 319 6.01 -10.44 -8.32
C VAL A 319 7.23 -11.30 -7.94
N PRO A 320 7.22 -12.05 -6.85
CA PRO A 320 6.17 -12.19 -5.81
C PRO A 320 5.89 -10.91 -5.02
N ILE A 321 4.71 -10.84 -4.38
CA ILE A 321 4.45 -9.87 -3.32
C ILE A 321 4.82 -10.51 -1.99
N PHE A 322 5.66 -9.82 -1.22
CA PHE A 322 6.13 -10.25 0.08
C PHE A 322 5.51 -9.42 1.21
N VAL A 323 5.55 -9.97 2.41
CA VAL A 323 5.30 -9.25 3.67
C VAL A 323 6.36 -9.65 4.68
N SER A 324 6.93 -8.66 5.39
CA SER A 324 7.87 -8.89 6.50
C SER A 324 7.55 -7.98 7.67
N GLN A 325 7.87 -8.45 8.86
CA GLN A 325 7.85 -7.60 10.05
C GLN A 325 9.02 -6.61 10.00
N VAL A 326 8.76 -5.40 10.45
CA VAL A 326 9.74 -4.33 10.56
C VAL A 326 10.24 -4.25 12.00
N ASP A 327 11.55 -4.09 12.18
CA ASP A 327 12.10 -3.59 13.44
C ASP A 327 11.92 -2.05 13.46
N PRO A 328 10.99 -1.51 14.27
CA PRO A 328 10.69 -0.08 14.24
C PRO A 328 11.77 0.78 14.89
N ARG A 329 12.76 0.17 15.58
CA ARG A 329 13.91 0.88 16.17
C ARG A 329 15.05 1.01 15.17
N LYS A 330 15.36 -0.10 14.48
CA LYS A 330 16.44 -0.16 13.49
C LYS A 330 16.00 0.31 12.10
N LEU A 331 14.68 0.36 11.83
CA LEU A 331 14.08 0.66 10.52
C LEU A 331 14.54 -0.31 9.42
N CYS A 332 14.54 -1.60 9.73
CA CYS A 332 14.92 -2.69 8.82
C CYS A 332 13.85 -3.78 8.81
N LEU A 333 13.90 -4.66 7.81
CA LEU A 333 13.02 -5.82 7.72
C LEU A 333 13.65 -7.01 8.46
N ILE A 334 12.85 -7.72 9.24
CA ILE A 334 13.28 -8.94 9.93
C ILE A 334 13.17 -10.11 8.95
N ARG A 335 14.29 -10.56 8.40
CA ARG A 335 14.38 -11.55 7.32
C ARG A 335 13.63 -12.85 7.63
N SER A 336 13.76 -13.36 8.84
CA SER A 336 13.12 -14.62 9.25
C SER A 336 11.59 -14.56 9.26
N THR A 337 10.99 -13.37 9.16
CA THR A 337 9.53 -13.17 9.15
C THR A 337 8.95 -13.03 7.75
N GLU A 338 9.80 -12.99 6.71
CA GLU A 338 9.32 -12.84 5.33
C GLU A 338 8.38 -13.98 4.93
N LYS A 339 7.25 -13.61 4.36
CA LYS A 339 6.28 -14.54 3.77
C LYS A 339 5.83 -14.05 2.41
N ILE A 340 5.51 -15.00 1.53
CA ILE A 340 4.93 -14.70 0.21
C ILE A 340 3.43 -14.49 0.37
N VAL A 341 2.96 -13.28 0.08
CA VAL A 341 1.53 -12.93 0.03
C VAL A 341 0.91 -13.45 -1.26
N PHE A 342 1.54 -13.17 -2.40
CA PHE A 342 1.16 -13.71 -3.70
C PHE A 342 2.41 -14.29 -4.38
N PRO A 343 2.41 -15.57 -4.75
CA PRO A 343 3.53 -16.19 -5.42
C PRO A 343 3.65 -15.71 -6.87
N LEU A 344 4.81 -15.93 -7.46
CA LEU A 344 4.99 -15.88 -8.89
C LEU A 344 4.37 -17.11 -9.53
N GLU A 345 3.56 -16.92 -10.56
CA GLU A 345 3.04 -17.99 -11.42
C GLU A 345 3.84 -18.01 -12.73
N GLY A 346 4.40 -19.16 -13.09
CA GLY A 346 5.22 -19.33 -14.28
C GLY A 346 6.73 -19.17 -14.02
N ASP A 347 7.49 -18.87 -15.08
CA ASP A 347 8.95 -18.72 -15.06
C ASP A 347 9.34 -17.26 -15.28
N GLY A 348 9.72 -16.59 -14.20
CA GLY A 348 10.12 -15.18 -14.23
C GLY A 348 11.56 -14.94 -14.69
N VAL A 349 12.29 -15.99 -15.08
CA VAL A 349 13.67 -15.90 -15.56
C VAL A 349 13.75 -16.15 -17.06
N HIS A 350 13.12 -17.21 -17.58
CA HIS A 350 13.24 -17.60 -18.99
C HIS A 350 12.01 -17.22 -19.81
N HIS A 351 10.82 -17.09 -19.18
CA HIS A 351 9.54 -16.82 -19.84
C HIS A 351 8.75 -15.71 -19.14
N ALA A 352 9.46 -14.64 -18.73
CA ALA A 352 8.89 -13.55 -17.94
C ALA A 352 7.74 -12.79 -18.64
N GLU A 353 7.67 -12.81 -19.97
CA GLU A 353 6.60 -12.19 -20.77
C GLU A 353 5.23 -12.85 -20.58
N SER A 354 5.21 -14.10 -20.12
CA SER A 354 3.98 -14.85 -19.82
C SER A 354 3.58 -14.79 -18.34
N VAL A 355 4.46 -14.26 -17.47
CA VAL A 355 4.17 -14.14 -16.04
C VAL A 355 3.16 -13.02 -15.81
N PRO A 356 2.03 -13.29 -15.14
CA PRO A 356 1.15 -12.24 -14.65
C PRO A 356 1.87 -11.48 -13.56
N PHE A 357 2.37 -10.27 -13.87
CA PHE A 357 3.00 -9.48 -12.84
C PHE A 357 1.96 -8.74 -11.99
N LEU A 358 2.32 -8.52 -10.75
CA LEU A 358 1.51 -7.85 -9.75
C LEU A 358 2.06 -6.45 -9.50
N GLY A 359 1.30 -5.62 -8.85
CA GLY A 359 1.69 -4.28 -8.46
C GLY A 359 0.45 -3.51 -8.04
N ASN A 360 0.62 -2.28 -7.58
CA ASN A 360 -0.52 -1.47 -7.15
C ASN A 360 -1.41 -2.18 -6.11
N PHE A 361 -0.79 -3.02 -5.26
CA PHE A 361 -1.46 -3.71 -4.16
C PHE A 361 -1.83 -2.74 -3.04
N HIS A 362 -2.81 -3.14 -2.23
CA HIS A 362 -3.24 -2.38 -1.06
C HIS A 362 -3.42 -3.32 0.14
N THR A 363 -3.28 -2.76 1.34
CA THR A 363 -3.42 -3.48 2.61
C THR A 363 -4.53 -2.87 3.43
N THR A 364 -5.39 -3.69 4.02
CA THR A 364 -6.51 -3.22 4.84
C THR A 364 -6.71 -4.15 6.02
N ALA A 365 -6.71 -3.61 7.24
CA ALA A 365 -7.14 -4.35 8.42
C ALA A 365 -8.69 -4.42 8.42
N ILE A 366 -9.24 -5.63 8.39
CA ILE A 366 -10.68 -5.86 8.25
C ILE A 366 -11.37 -6.28 9.55
N SER A 367 -10.63 -6.91 10.45
CA SER A 367 -11.09 -7.28 11.78
C SER A 367 -9.89 -7.34 12.73
N PRO A 368 -10.11 -7.50 14.06
CA PRO A 368 -8.99 -7.70 14.98
C PRO A 368 -8.11 -8.91 14.64
N ARG A 369 -8.64 -9.93 13.97
CA ARG A 369 -7.90 -11.16 13.64
C ARG A 369 -7.50 -11.29 12.19
N GLN A 370 -7.90 -10.36 11.33
CA GLN A 370 -7.69 -10.49 9.89
C GLN A 370 -7.37 -9.16 9.22
N SER A 371 -6.46 -9.24 8.27
CA SER A 371 -6.19 -8.19 7.29
C SER A 371 -6.27 -8.77 5.88
N ILE A 372 -6.45 -7.93 4.88
CA ILE A 372 -6.38 -8.32 3.47
C ILE A 372 -5.30 -7.54 2.74
N VAL A 373 -4.72 -8.19 1.75
CA VAL A 373 -3.94 -7.57 0.70
C VAL A 373 -4.68 -7.78 -0.61
N THR A 374 -4.96 -6.71 -1.32
CA THR A 374 -5.65 -6.76 -2.62
C THR A 374 -4.73 -6.28 -3.73
N THR A 375 -4.81 -6.89 -4.90
CA THR A 375 -4.03 -6.54 -6.09
C THR A 375 -4.76 -6.99 -7.34
N CYS A 376 -4.21 -6.68 -8.51
CA CYS A 376 -4.62 -7.32 -9.76
C CYS A 376 -3.41 -7.80 -10.54
N GLU A 377 -3.62 -8.79 -11.34
CA GLU A 377 -2.68 -9.28 -12.32
C GLU A 377 -2.62 -8.34 -13.54
N THR A 378 -1.45 -8.27 -14.15
CA THR A 378 -1.26 -7.62 -15.44
C THR A 378 -0.51 -8.57 -16.37
N ILE A 379 -1.16 -9.03 -17.41
CA ILE A 379 -0.53 -9.78 -18.50
C ILE A 379 -0.20 -8.78 -19.60
N LEU A 380 1.08 -8.56 -19.89
CA LEU A 380 1.55 -7.47 -20.78
C LEU A 380 0.92 -7.49 -22.17
N LYS A 381 0.64 -8.67 -22.72
CA LYS A 381 0.07 -8.81 -24.07
C LYS A 381 -1.38 -8.34 -24.17
N THR A 382 -2.16 -8.47 -23.11
CA THR A 382 -3.61 -8.24 -23.13
C THR A 382 -4.05 -7.10 -22.21
N PHE A 383 -3.18 -6.64 -21.30
CA PHE A 383 -3.55 -5.81 -20.14
C PHE A 383 -4.72 -6.39 -19.36
N GLY A 384 -4.89 -7.72 -19.43
CA GLY A 384 -5.90 -8.47 -18.71
C GLY A 384 -5.32 -9.17 -17.50
N GLY A 385 -6.18 -9.59 -16.59
CA GLY A 385 -5.78 -10.35 -15.42
C GLY A 385 -6.90 -10.47 -14.39
N ASN A 386 -6.70 -11.35 -13.43
CA ASN A 386 -7.62 -11.51 -12.30
C ASN A 386 -7.41 -10.44 -11.26
N THR A 387 -8.46 -10.06 -10.56
CA THR A 387 -8.36 -9.27 -9.33
C THR A 387 -8.27 -10.21 -8.16
N LEU A 388 -7.23 -10.03 -7.33
CA LEU A 388 -6.84 -10.99 -6.30
C LEU A 388 -6.98 -10.39 -4.91
N GLN A 389 -7.25 -11.27 -3.95
CA GLN A 389 -7.23 -10.99 -2.52
C GLN A 389 -6.44 -12.05 -1.78
N ALA A 390 -5.56 -11.64 -0.86
CA ALA A 390 -4.97 -12.50 0.14
C ALA A 390 -5.48 -12.09 1.52
N ARG A 391 -5.97 -13.05 2.28
CA ARG A 391 -6.40 -12.87 3.67
C ARG A 391 -5.28 -13.30 4.59
N ILE A 392 -4.81 -12.39 5.42
CA ILE A 392 -3.79 -12.63 6.44
C ILE A 392 -4.50 -12.87 7.77
N GLU A 393 -4.27 -14.03 8.37
CA GLU A 393 -4.74 -14.37 9.71
C GLU A 393 -3.68 -14.06 10.75
N TRP A 394 -4.09 -13.36 11.82
CA TRP A 394 -3.25 -13.00 12.94
C TRP A 394 -3.34 -14.04 14.05
N SER A 395 -2.22 -14.44 14.62
CA SER A 395 -2.16 -15.32 15.79
C SER A 395 -2.68 -14.65 17.07
N ARG A 396 -2.62 -13.33 17.13
CA ARG A 396 -3.16 -12.49 18.20
C ARG A 396 -4.02 -11.37 17.61
N PRO A 397 -5.04 -10.88 18.36
CA PRO A 397 -5.89 -9.81 17.87
C PRO A 397 -5.13 -8.47 17.77
N ASN A 398 -5.34 -7.76 16.69
CA ASN A 398 -4.91 -6.38 16.53
C ASN A 398 -5.83 -5.45 17.34
N ARG A 399 -5.30 -4.90 18.44
CA ARG A 399 -6.06 -4.05 19.38
C ARG A 399 -6.32 -2.64 18.86
N ASP A 400 -5.67 -2.24 17.74
CA ASP A 400 -5.93 -0.96 17.09
C ASP A 400 -7.24 -0.97 16.29
N ILE A 401 -7.79 -2.18 16.02
CA ILE A 401 -9.07 -2.36 15.33
C ILE A 401 -10.18 -2.52 16.36
N ARG A 402 -11.04 -1.50 16.43
CA ARG A 402 -12.21 -1.50 17.32
C ARG A 402 -13.48 -1.70 16.50
N ASP A 403 -14.42 -2.48 17.04
CA ASP A 403 -15.71 -2.79 16.42
C ASP A 403 -16.85 -1.84 16.88
N SER A 404 -16.54 -0.82 17.67
CA SER A 404 -17.50 0.13 18.22
C SER A 404 -17.96 1.18 17.22
#